data_7d07af98ec7adaf28995b9ed3a489549
#
_entry.id   7d07af98ec7adaf28995b9ed3a489549
#
_cell.length_a   1.000
_cell.length_b   1.000
_cell.length_c   1.000
_cell.angle_alpha   90.00
_cell.angle_beta   90.00
_cell.angle_gamma   90.00
#
_symmetry.space_group_name_H-M   'P 1'
#
loop_
_entity.id
_entity.type
_entity.pdbx_description
1 polymer ?
#
loop_
_entity_poly.entity_id
_entity_poly.type
_entity_poly.pdbx_seq_one_letter_code
_entity_poly.pdbx_strand_id
1 'polypeptide(L)'
;YLVFTASEPSQEINFLNTLEPSYKLSEQTLSNIAERLIWSQPDFGAPTPNVYVAEMSINSDFSSVDWSSGDISENFVAVYVSELMSLAELQGMVPGDSGVVYGRVTAYAGSSSASASVSSTSDTVSVNIEILESGACDDAVLSTWGLVGDAVNGWGGVNQGFSAGNDVPFVSAGSEGLYVAAVTFLSGQWKIRKDNDWGVNFGDTGSDGTLEAGGNNIVTSGGSYYVSFDETNSTYSVTSASDIWGIVGDGTFNGWGGPNVKMVPDPCNDGVFIAYGVSLTQAQMKFRLNDDWGVNLGDNGADGSLEAGGANIVIPANGTYNITLDTVNNTYSLVQQ
;
A
#
# COMPACT_ATOMS: atom_id res chain seq x y z
N TYR A 1 47.24 -26.47 -1.00
CA TYR A 1 46.14 -25.51 -0.98
C TYR A 1 45.29 -25.81 -2.23
N LEU A 2 43.96 -26.05 -2.04
CA LEU A 2 43.00 -26.08 -3.14
C LEU A 2 42.72 -24.62 -3.51
N VAL A 3 43.02 -24.24 -4.73
CA VAL A 3 42.65 -22.94 -5.30
C VAL A 3 41.34 -23.13 -6.02
N PHE A 4 40.27 -22.52 -5.54
CA PHE A 4 39.00 -22.44 -6.25
C PHE A 4 39.04 -21.23 -7.17
N THR A 5 38.69 -21.42 -8.43
CA THR A 5 38.59 -20.32 -9.38
C THR A 5 37.14 -20.25 -9.86
N ALA A 6 36.53 -19.11 -9.73
CA ALA A 6 35.20 -18.87 -10.29
C ALA A 6 35.29 -18.94 -11.83
N SER A 7 34.30 -19.53 -12.46
CA SER A 7 34.19 -19.67 -13.92
C SER A 7 32.79 -19.28 -14.37
N GLU A 8 32.60 -19.07 -15.65
CA GLU A 8 31.27 -18.85 -16.23
C GLU A 8 30.33 -19.98 -15.79
N PRO A 9 29.11 -19.67 -15.34
CA PRO A 9 28.18 -20.67 -14.87
C PRO A 9 27.68 -21.53 -16.02
N SER A 10 27.39 -22.82 -15.73
CA SER A 10 26.83 -23.75 -16.71
C SER A 10 25.36 -23.43 -17.08
N GLN A 11 24.70 -22.67 -16.27
CA GLN A 11 23.34 -22.14 -16.49
C GLN A 11 23.35 -20.64 -16.27
N GLU A 12 22.81 -19.92 -17.23
CA GLU A 12 22.63 -18.48 -17.13
C GLU A 12 21.59 -18.14 -16.07
N ILE A 13 21.70 -16.93 -15.52
CA ILE A 13 20.69 -16.39 -14.63
C ILE A 13 19.41 -16.06 -15.42
N ASN A 14 18.26 -16.43 -14.88
CA ASN A 14 16.96 -16.20 -15.51
C ASN A 14 15.94 -15.71 -14.49
N PHE A 15 14.99 -14.87 -14.93
CA PHE A 15 13.83 -14.53 -14.12
C PHE A 15 12.93 -15.77 -13.93
N LEU A 16 12.39 -15.91 -12.73
CA LEU A 16 11.57 -17.07 -12.32
C LEU A 16 10.08 -16.76 -12.24
N ASN A 17 9.71 -15.51 -11.98
CA ASN A 17 8.30 -15.10 -11.92
C ASN A 17 7.78 -14.72 -13.31
N THR A 18 6.48 -14.89 -13.51
CA THR A 18 5.77 -14.38 -14.68
C THR A 18 5.36 -12.95 -14.37
N LEU A 19 5.74 -12.01 -15.22
CA LEU A 19 5.35 -10.61 -15.09
C LEU A 19 3.87 -10.42 -15.46
N GLU A 20 3.24 -9.42 -14.87
CA GLU A 20 1.90 -9.02 -15.25
C GLU A 20 1.84 -8.51 -16.69
N PRO A 21 0.70 -8.67 -17.39
CA PRO A 21 0.53 -8.18 -18.76
C PRO A 21 0.73 -6.68 -18.90
N SER A 22 0.41 -5.90 -17.86
CA SER A 22 0.63 -4.44 -17.78
C SER A 22 0.50 -3.98 -16.34
N TYR A 23 1.39 -3.10 -15.91
CA TYR A 23 1.36 -2.46 -14.59
C TYR A 23 0.68 -1.10 -14.68
N LYS A 24 -0.36 -0.92 -13.88
CA LYS A 24 -1.11 0.33 -13.79
C LYS A 24 -0.45 1.27 -12.79
N LEU A 25 0.04 2.41 -13.27
CA LEU A 25 0.77 3.38 -12.46
C LEU A 25 -0.16 4.54 -12.08
N SER A 26 -0.19 4.86 -10.79
CA SER A 26 -0.99 5.97 -10.26
C SER A 26 -0.20 6.75 -9.21
N GLU A 27 -0.37 8.06 -9.16
CA GLU A 27 0.24 8.91 -8.13
C GLU A 27 -0.20 8.53 -6.71
N GLN A 28 -1.39 7.96 -6.56
CA GLN A 28 -1.95 7.52 -5.28
C GLN A 28 -1.28 6.25 -4.75
N THR A 29 -0.54 5.52 -5.59
CA THR A 29 0.07 4.22 -5.23
C THR A 29 1.58 4.20 -5.35
N LEU A 30 2.24 5.35 -5.40
CA LEU A 30 3.70 5.46 -5.60
C LEU A 30 4.51 4.61 -4.60
N SER A 31 4.04 4.44 -3.38
CA SER A 31 4.68 3.64 -2.34
C SER A 31 4.39 2.14 -2.42
N ASN A 32 3.49 1.71 -3.31
CA ASN A 32 3.19 0.29 -3.49
C ASN A 32 4.30 -0.40 -4.28
N ILE A 33 4.50 -1.69 -3.95
CA ILE A 33 5.31 -2.57 -4.80
C ILE A 33 4.50 -2.84 -6.06
N ALA A 34 5.08 -2.53 -7.23
CA ALA A 34 4.50 -2.87 -8.52
C ALA A 34 4.79 -4.32 -8.88
N GLU A 35 6.05 -4.75 -8.67
CA GLU A 35 6.48 -6.11 -8.97
C GLU A 35 7.66 -6.50 -8.08
N ARG A 36 7.81 -7.77 -7.85
CA ARG A 36 8.98 -8.35 -7.25
C ARG A 36 9.70 -9.22 -8.28
N LEU A 37 10.80 -8.74 -8.80
CA LEU A 37 11.63 -9.50 -9.72
C LEU A 37 12.38 -10.58 -8.94
N ILE A 38 12.24 -11.85 -9.34
CA ILE A 38 12.87 -13.02 -8.71
C ILE A 38 13.67 -13.75 -9.79
N TRP A 39 14.87 -14.20 -9.45
CA TRP A 39 15.75 -14.86 -10.40
C TRP A 39 16.45 -16.11 -9.86
N SER A 40 16.98 -16.92 -10.76
CA SER A 40 17.74 -18.11 -10.43
C SER A 40 19.12 -17.75 -9.88
N GLN A 41 19.69 -18.63 -9.08
CA GLN A 41 21.03 -18.45 -8.51
C GLN A 41 22.04 -19.25 -9.36
N PRO A 42 22.90 -18.59 -10.16
CA PRO A 42 23.90 -19.28 -10.95
C PRO A 42 25.02 -19.84 -10.05
N ASP A 43 25.57 -21.00 -10.44
CA ASP A 43 26.72 -21.62 -9.79
C ASP A 43 28.00 -21.30 -10.59
N PHE A 44 28.87 -20.49 -10.03
CA PHE A 44 30.15 -20.12 -10.61
C PHE A 44 31.28 -21.13 -10.32
N GLY A 45 30.96 -22.31 -9.78
CA GLY A 45 31.92 -23.39 -9.54
C GLY A 45 32.89 -23.15 -8.40
N ALA A 46 32.73 -22.08 -7.64
CA ALA A 46 33.55 -21.75 -6.46
C ALA A 46 32.63 -21.51 -5.24
N PRO A 47 33.07 -21.88 -4.01
CA PRO A 47 32.31 -21.64 -2.79
C PRO A 47 32.39 -20.15 -2.39
N THR A 48 31.84 -19.28 -3.21
CA THR A 48 31.80 -17.84 -3.03
C THR A 48 30.36 -17.37 -3.06
N PRO A 49 29.97 -16.33 -2.29
CA PRO A 49 28.65 -15.75 -2.37
C PRO A 49 28.40 -15.15 -3.75
N ASN A 50 27.15 -15.05 -4.13
CA ASN A 50 26.72 -14.28 -5.29
C ASN A 50 26.22 -12.91 -4.83
N VAL A 51 26.55 -11.89 -5.60
CA VAL A 51 25.98 -10.55 -5.51
C VAL A 51 25.24 -10.26 -6.81
N TYR A 52 24.12 -9.61 -6.72
CA TYR A 52 23.27 -9.30 -7.86
C TYR A 52 23.10 -7.80 -8.02
N VAL A 53 22.95 -7.36 -9.26
CA VAL A 53 22.53 -6.01 -9.63
C VAL A 53 21.37 -6.15 -10.61
N ALA A 54 20.19 -5.73 -10.20
CA ALA A 54 19.05 -5.59 -11.08
C ALA A 54 19.05 -4.17 -11.68
N GLU A 55 18.78 -4.06 -12.95
CA GLU A 55 18.80 -2.81 -13.69
C GLU A 55 17.55 -2.68 -14.55
N MET A 56 17.05 -1.46 -14.71
CA MET A 56 16.00 -1.14 -15.66
C MET A 56 16.42 -0.01 -16.58
N SER A 57 15.90 -0.03 -17.80
CA SER A 57 16.15 0.97 -18.83
C SER A 57 14.88 1.27 -19.61
N ILE A 58 14.78 2.49 -20.10
CA ILE A 58 13.76 2.86 -21.09
C ILE A 58 14.14 2.38 -22.52
N ASN A 59 15.36 1.89 -22.70
CA ASN A 59 15.89 1.40 -23.97
C ASN A 59 16.13 -0.13 -23.90
N SER A 60 15.64 -0.88 -24.89
CA SER A 60 15.80 -2.34 -24.93
C SER A 60 17.25 -2.80 -25.06
N ASP A 61 18.14 -1.97 -25.55
CA ASP A 61 19.57 -2.25 -25.71
C ASP A 61 20.42 -1.82 -24.49
N PHE A 62 19.77 -1.28 -23.43
CA PHE A 62 20.45 -0.74 -22.26
C PHE A 62 21.57 0.27 -22.59
N SER A 63 21.35 1.10 -23.62
CA SER A 63 22.24 2.22 -23.93
C SER A 63 22.35 3.23 -22.78
N SER A 64 21.39 3.23 -21.88
CA SER A 64 21.42 3.84 -20.53
C SER A 64 20.93 2.83 -19.50
N VAL A 65 21.34 3.01 -18.24
CA VAL A 65 20.71 2.36 -17.09
C VAL A 65 19.99 3.47 -16.32
N ASP A 66 18.68 3.37 -16.26
CA ASP A 66 17.83 4.44 -15.75
C ASP A 66 17.36 4.17 -14.32
N TRP A 67 17.47 2.92 -13.88
CA TRP A 67 17.29 2.48 -12.49
C TRP A 67 18.21 1.30 -12.17
N SER A 68 18.69 1.20 -10.93
CA SER A 68 19.52 0.10 -10.45
C SER A 68 19.26 -0.19 -8.98
N SER A 69 19.22 -1.48 -8.62
CA SER A 69 19.15 -1.92 -7.23
C SER A 69 20.43 -1.63 -6.43
N GLY A 70 21.56 -1.39 -7.12
CA GLY A 70 22.88 -1.55 -6.51
C GLY A 70 23.18 -3.01 -6.17
N ASP A 71 24.26 -3.24 -5.41
CA ASP A 71 24.66 -4.58 -4.97
C ASP A 71 23.67 -5.13 -3.93
N ILE A 72 23.06 -6.27 -4.19
CA ILE A 72 22.18 -7.00 -3.27
C ILE A 72 22.59 -8.47 -3.16
N SER A 73 22.34 -9.10 -2.03
CA SER A 73 22.66 -10.51 -1.76
C SER A 73 21.47 -11.45 -2.01
N GLU A 74 20.27 -10.90 -1.96
CA GLU A 74 19.02 -11.61 -2.21
C GLU A 74 18.86 -11.88 -3.71
N ASN A 75 18.21 -13.00 -4.04
CA ASN A 75 17.88 -13.33 -5.43
C ASN A 75 16.53 -12.74 -5.87
N PHE A 76 16.18 -11.61 -5.31
CA PHE A 76 14.98 -10.84 -5.65
C PHE A 76 15.17 -9.35 -5.33
N VAL A 77 14.33 -8.52 -5.96
CA VAL A 77 14.19 -7.10 -5.63
C VAL A 77 12.74 -6.66 -5.83
N ALA A 78 12.25 -5.82 -4.92
CA ALA A 78 10.97 -5.14 -5.10
C ALA A 78 11.18 -3.89 -5.99
N VAL A 79 10.33 -3.74 -6.99
CA VAL A 79 10.22 -2.54 -7.83
C VAL A 79 8.92 -1.83 -7.46
N TYR A 80 9.02 -0.57 -7.06
CA TYR A 80 7.88 0.22 -6.62
C TYR A 80 7.21 0.95 -7.78
N VAL A 81 5.93 1.30 -7.60
CA VAL A 81 5.18 2.12 -8.57
C VAL A 81 5.91 3.44 -8.84
N SER A 82 6.50 4.07 -7.81
CA SER A 82 7.29 5.31 -7.96
C SER A 82 8.49 5.14 -8.90
N GLU A 83 9.13 3.98 -8.90
CA GLU A 83 10.29 3.71 -9.76
C GLU A 83 9.86 3.52 -11.22
N LEU A 84 8.78 2.76 -11.45
CA LEU A 84 8.20 2.63 -12.79
C LEU A 84 7.64 3.96 -13.31
N MET A 85 7.04 4.78 -12.44
CA MET A 85 6.56 6.11 -12.79
C MET A 85 7.71 7.02 -13.23
N SER A 86 8.83 7.00 -12.52
CA SER A 86 10.02 7.77 -12.90
C SER A 86 10.57 7.35 -14.26
N LEU A 87 10.55 6.04 -14.58
CA LEU A 87 10.94 5.54 -15.90
C LEU A 87 9.96 5.97 -16.99
N ALA A 88 8.66 5.99 -16.69
CA ALA A 88 7.63 6.49 -17.60
C ALA A 88 7.82 7.99 -17.91
N GLU A 89 8.11 8.78 -16.88
CA GLU A 89 8.41 10.21 -17.03
C GLU A 89 9.65 10.47 -17.90
N LEU A 90 10.70 9.64 -17.77
CA LEU A 90 11.88 9.71 -18.63
C LEU A 90 11.54 9.42 -20.10
N GLN A 91 10.53 8.60 -20.38
CA GLN A 91 10.01 8.39 -21.74
C GLN A 91 9.12 9.55 -22.23
N GLY A 92 8.82 10.53 -21.37
CA GLY A 92 7.90 11.62 -21.66
C GLY A 92 6.43 11.22 -21.64
N MET A 93 6.10 10.10 -21.00
CA MET A 93 4.72 9.63 -20.86
C MET A 93 3.90 10.56 -19.97
N VAL A 94 2.64 10.71 -20.30
CA VAL A 94 1.64 11.48 -19.55
C VAL A 94 0.47 10.55 -19.18
N PRO A 95 -0.41 10.93 -18.23
CA PRO A 95 -1.60 10.16 -17.91
C PRO A 95 -2.40 9.73 -19.15
N GLY A 96 -2.77 8.46 -19.20
CA GLY A 96 -3.39 7.80 -20.34
C GLY A 96 -2.43 7.12 -21.31
N ASP A 97 -1.13 7.36 -21.20
CA ASP A 97 -0.13 6.73 -22.04
C ASP A 97 0.22 5.33 -21.54
N SER A 98 0.55 4.45 -22.50
CA SER A 98 1.14 3.15 -22.27
C SER A 98 2.53 3.08 -22.86
N GLY A 99 3.45 2.39 -22.17
CA GLY A 99 4.84 2.25 -22.60
C GLY A 99 5.43 0.91 -22.20
N VAL A 100 6.72 0.76 -22.50
CA VAL A 100 7.49 -0.44 -22.14
C VAL A 100 8.82 0.02 -21.55
N VAL A 101 9.17 -0.56 -20.40
CA VAL A 101 10.51 -0.46 -19.83
C VAL A 101 11.13 -1.87 -19.82
N TYR A 102 12.43 -1.94 -19.70
CA TYR A 102 13.17 -3.18 -19.85
C TYR A 102 13.95 -3.46 -18.56
N GLY A 103 13.95 -4.73 -18.13
CA GLY A 103 14.66 -5.17 -16.95
C GLY A 103 15.68 -6.28 -17.27
N ARG A 104 16.79 -6.29 -16.58
CA ARG A 104 17.76 -7.38 -16.55
C ARG A 104 18.39 -7.49 -15.18
N VAL A 105 19.01 -8.62 -14.90
CA VAL A 105 19.78 -8.83 -13.67
C VAL A 105 21.14 -9.44 -14.02
N THR A 106 22.18 -8.98 -13.35
CA THR A 106 23.52 -9.54 -13.46
C THR A 106 23.92 -10.12 -12.11
N ALA A 107 24.32 -11.40 -12.12
CA ALA A 107 24.95 -12.05 -10.98
C ALA A 107 26.46 -11.97 -11.10
N TYR A 108 27.12 -11.70 -9.98
CA TYR A 108 28.58 -11.59 -9.86
C TYR A 108 29.08 -12.60 -8.84
N ALA A 109 30.17 -13.30 -9.18
CA ALA A 109 30.85 -14.18 -8.24
C ALA A 109 31.69 -13.37 -7.25
N GLY A 110 31.27 -13.29 -5.98
CA GLY A 110 31.99 -12.55 -4.95
C GLY A 110 31.07 -11.73 -4.07
N SER A 111 31.64 -10.84 -3.25
CA SER A 111 30.94 -9.98 -2.29
C SER A 111 30.62 -8.57 -2.83
N SER A 112 31.02 -8.25 -4.04
CA SER A 112 30.76 -6.96 -4.69
C SER A 112 30.85 -7.07 -6.20
N SER A 113 29.96 -6.42 -6.93
CA SER A 113 29.96 -6.32 -8.38
C SER A 113 31.24 -5.65 -8.91
N ALA A 114 31.75 -4.63 -8.21
CA ALA A 114 32.92 -3.85 -8.59
C ALA A 114 34.23 -4.65 -8.56
N SER A 115 34.31 -5.73 -7.79
CA SER A 115 35.52 -6.56 -7.64
C SER A 115 35.41 -7.92 -8.29
N ALA A 116 34.26 -8.28 -8.86
CA ALA A 116 34.03 -9.56 -9.47
C ALA A 116 34.79 -9.69 -10.81
N SER A 117 35.36 -10.86 -11.03
CA SER A 117 36.06 -11.20 -12.29
C SER A 117 35.18 -12.02 -13.24
N VAL A 118 34.06 -12.56 -12.74
CA VAL A 118 33.11 -13.39 -13.49
C VAL A 118 31.70 -12.97 -13.16
N SER A 119 30.86 -12.86 -14.18
CA SER A 119 29.45 -12.49 -14.04
C SER A 119 28.59 -13.21 -15.09
N SER A 120 27.30 -13.26 -14.84
CA SER A 120 26.29 -13.77 -15.77
C SER A 120 25.10 -12.82 -15.77
N THR A 121 24.65 -12.42 -16.96
CA THR A 121 23.51 -11.49 -17.12
C THR A 121 22.34 -12.24 -17.75
N SER A 122 21.14 -11.99 -17.24
CA SER A 122 19.90 -12.57 -17.75
C SER A 122 19.54 -12.04 -19.14
N ASP A 123 18.62 -12.71 -19.80
CA ASP A 123 17.87 -12.12 -20.88
C ASP A 123 17.10 -10.88 -20.38
N THR A 124 16.87 -9.95 -21.31
CA THR A 124 16.07 -8.75 -21.04
C THR A 124 14.58 -9.13 -20.99
N VAL A 125 13.88 -8.68 -19.95
CA VAL A 125 12.42 -8.77 -19.85
C VAL A 125 11.77 -7.43 -20.17
N SER A 126 10.60 -7.48 -20.80
CA SER A 126 9.78 -6.31 -21.09
C SER A 126 8.73 -6.13 -19.98
N VAL A 127 8.66 -4.94 -19.43
CA VAL A 127 7.69 -4.55 -18.41
C VAL A 127 6.76 -3.52 -19.03
N ASN A 128 5.53 -3.92 -19.35
CA ASN A 128 4.53 -3.01 -19.89
C ASN A 128 3.97 -2.17 -18.75
N ILE A 129 3.88 -0.86 -18.97
CA ILE A 129 3.38 0.11 -18.01
C ILE A 129 2.31 0.98 -18.66
N GLU A 130 1.36 1.43 -17.86
CA GLU A 130 0.31 2.37 -18.26
C GLU A 130 0.14 3.39 -17.14
N ILE A 131 0.36 4.67 -17.44
CA ILE A 131 -0.01 5.73 -16.50
C ILE A 131 -1.52 5.89 -16.59
N LEU A 132 -2.19 5.60 -15.47
CA LEU A 132 -3.62 5.82 -15.42
C LEU A 132 -3.92 7.29 -15.71
N GLU A 133 -4.90 7.53 -16.59
CA GLU A 133 -5.39 8.89 -16.71
C GLU A 133 -5.70 9.36 -15.29
N SER A 134 -5.24 10.56 -14.94
CA SER A 134 -5.87 11.30 -13.86
C SER A 134 -7.28 11.63 -14.37
N GLY A 135 -8.09 10.62 -14.45
CA GLY A 135 -9.52 10.74 -14.61
C GLY A 135 -9.98 11.67 -13.50
N ALA A 136 -11.05 12.39 -13.70
CA ALA A 136 -11.72 13.07 -12.61
C ALA A 136 -11.67 12.08 -11.45
N CYS A 137 -10.88 12.42 -10.42
CA CYS A 137 -10.63 11.54 -9.30
C CYS A 137 -11.99 11.06 -8.82
N ASP A 138 -12.30 9.79 -9.01
CA ASP A 138 -13.62 9.27 -8.68
C ASP A 138 -13.85 9.49 -7.20
N ASP A 139 -15.00 10.00 -6.84
CA ASP A 139 -15.38 10.15 -5.45
C ASP A 139 -15.10 8.84 -4.71
N ALA A 140 -14.42 8.94 -3.59
CA ALA A 140 -14.12 7.78 -2.78
C ALA A 140 -15.40 7.04 -2.39
N VAL A 141 -15.40 5.73 -2.49
CA VAL A 141 -16.53 4.87 -2.10
C VAL A 141 -16.09 3.78 -1.13
N LEU A 142 -17.01 3.39 -0.24
CA LEU A 142 -16.78 2.28 0.65
C LEU A 142 -16.60 0.99 -0.14
N SER A 143 -15.50 0.29 0.10
CA SER A 143 -15.20 -0.99 -0.55
C SER A 143 -15.82 -2.15 0.22
N THR A 144 -15.99 -3.29 -0.45
CA THR A 144 -16.33 -4.57 0.18
C THR A 144 -15.10 -5.31 0.71
N TRP A 145 -13.89 -4.80 0.46
CA TRP A 145 -12.65 -5.31 1.02
C TRP A 145 -12.41 -4.77 2.43
N GLY A 146 -11.82 -5.60 3.30
CA GLY A 146 -11.51 -5.21 4.67
C GLY A 146 -10.30 -5.94 5.25
N LEU A 147 -9.75 -5.33 6.32
CA LEU A 147 -8.67 -5.87 7.13
C LEU A 147 -9.24 -6.71 8.28
N VAL A 148 -8.70 -7.89 8.49
CA VAL A 148 -9.11 -8.84 9.55
C VAL A 148 -7.89 -9.54 10.11
N GLY A 149 -7.92 -9.87 11.40
CA GLY A 149 -6.87 -10.61 12.08
C GLY A 149 -6.67 -10.18 13.51
N ASP A 150 -5.87 -10.91 14.27
CA ASP A 150 -5.57 -10.59 15.68
C ASP A 150 -4.81 -9.28 15.86
N ALA A 151 -4.11 -8.82 14.81
CA ALA A 151 -3.51 -7.49 14.78
C ALA A 151 -4.54 -6.36 14.61
N VAL A 152 -5.78 -6.64 14.21
CA VAL A 152 -6.83 -5.65 13.92
C VAL A 152 -7.99 -5.78 14.90
N ASN A 153 -8.77 -6.83 14.77
CA ASN A 153 -10.07 -7.00 15.42
C ASN A 153 -10.43 -8.47 15.67
N GLY A 154 -9.44 -9.37 15.61
CA GLY A 154 -9.63 -10.82 15.70
C GLY A 154 -10.05 -11.45 14.37
N TRP A 155 -9.82 -12.74 14.23
CA TRP A 155 -10.05 -13.50 12.99
C TRP A 155 -11.54 -13.70 12.63
N GLY A 156 -12.43 -13.54 13.61
CA GLY A 156 -13.87 -13.47 13.36
C GLY A 156 -14.37 -12.10 12.96
N GLY A 157 -13.49 -11.10 13.11
CA GLY A 157 -13.84 -9.71 13.05
C GLY A 157 -14.68 -9.25 14.25
N VAL A 158 -14.49 -8.05 14.72
CA VAL A 158 -15.37 -7.37 15.66
C VAL A 158 -15.71 -6.02 15.05
N ASN A 159 -16.99 -5.70 14.93
CA ASN A 159 -17.43 -4.44 14.38
C ASN A 159 -16.75 -3.28 15.12
N GLN A 160 -16.03 -2.44 14.40
CA GLN A 160 -15.33 -1.27 14.92
C GLN A 160 -16.03 0.05 14.56
N GLY A 161 -17.36 0.00 14.44
CA GLY A 161 -18.19 1.17 14.17
C GLY A 161 -18.53 1.36 12.71
N PHE A 162 -18.28 0.39 11.84
CA PHE A 162 -18.67 0.44 10.42
C PHE A 162 -19.91 -0.45 10.14
N SER A 163 -20.79 0.06 9.29
CA SER A 163 -22.01 -0.68 8.90
C SER A 163 -21.75 -1.81 7.92
N ALA A 164 -20.63 -1.79 7.21
CA ALA A 164 -20.26 -2.78 6.21
C ALA A 164 -19.86 -4.13 6.81
N GLY A 165 -19.88 -4.29 8.12
CA GLY A 165 -19.60 -5.53 8.80
C GLY A 165 -18.47 -5.44 9.82
N ASN A 166 -17.75 -6.53 10.02
CA ASN A 166 -16.83 -6.67 11.14
C ASN A 166 -15.38 -6.34 10.79
N ASP A 167 -15.02 -6.24 9.52
CA ASP A 167 -13.67 -5.94 9.10
C ASP A 167 -13.46 -4.42 9.06
N VAL A 168 -12.20 -3.96 9.22
CA VAL A 168 -11.87 -2.56 8.98
C VAL A 168 -11.88 -2.32 7.47
N PRO A 169 -12.81 -1.49 6.97
CA PRO A 169 -13.04 -1.39 5.54
C PRO A 169 -11.94 -0.60 4.83
N PHE A 170 -11.72 -0.95 3.59
CA PHE A 170 -11.04 -0.10 2.63
C PHE A 170 -12.02 0.89 1.98
N VAL A 171 -11.46 1.99 1.53
CA VAL A 171 -12.13 2.98 0.68
C VAL A 171 -11.42 3.02 -0.65
N SER A 172 -12.12 3.27 -1.77
CA SER A 172 -11.46 3.43 -3.07
C SER A 172 -10.48 4.61 -3.03
N ALA A 173 -9.35 4.46 -3.71
CA ALA A 173 -8.27 5.44 -3.75
C ALA A 173 -8.26 6.24 -5.07
N GLY A 174 -9.42 6.69 -5.52
CA GLY A 174 -9.56 7.56 -6.69
C GLY A 174 -9.42 6.88 -8.06
N SER A 175 -9.13 5.58 -8.08
CA SER A 175 -9.01 4.77 -9.31
C SER A 175 -9.55 3.37 -9.07
N GLU A 176 -10.06 2.73 -10.13
CA GLU A 176 -10.59 1.36 -10.05
C GLU A 176 -9.50 0.37 -9.59
N GLY A 177 -9.85 -0.49 -8.65
CA GLY A 177 -8.95 -1.52 -8.11
C GLY A 177 -7.95 -1.04 -7.08
N LEU A 178 -7.91 0.25 -6.77
CA LEU A 178 -7.04 0.82 -5.75
C LEU A 178 -7.83 1.21 -4.50
N TYR A 179 -7.32 0.80 -3.34
CA TYR A 179 -8.00 0.98 -2.07
C TYR A 179 -7.04 1.43 -0.98
N VAL A 180 -7.55 2.17 -0.01
CA VAL A 180 -6.81 2.59 1.19
C VAL A 180 -7.62 2.34 2.44
N ALA A 181 -6.95 1.92 3.51
CA ALA A 181 -7.51 1.81 4.86
C ALA A 181 -6.60 2.48 5.88
N ALA A 182 -7.18 3.06 6.92
CA ALA A 182 -6.45 3.57 8.06
C ALA A 182 -6.65 2.64 9.26
N VAL A 183 -5.59 2.23 9.91
CA VAL A 183 -5.63 1.23 10.97
C VAL A 183 -4.57 1.49 12.03
N THR A 184 -4.90 1.18 13.29
CA THR A 184 -3.90 0.98 14.33
C THR A 184 -3.77 -0.52 14.57
N PHE A 185 -2.68 -1.11 14.11
CA PHE A 185 -2.38 -2.50 14.36
C PHE A 185 -1.89 -2.72 15.79
N LEU A 186 -2.29 -3.84 16.36
CA LEU A 186 -1.58 -4.49 17.46
C LEU A 186 -0.45 -5.35 16.88
N SER A 187 0.51 -5.76 17.70
CA SER A 187 1.47 -6.80 17.27
C SER A 187 0.70 -8.10 17.04
N GLY A 188 0.82 -8.67 15.85
CA GLY A 188 0.07 -9.87 15.47
C GLY A 188 0.05 -10.12 13.98
N GLN A 189 -1.03 -10.72 13.51
CA GLN A 189 -1.19 -11.12 12.11
C GLN A 189 -2.52 -10.60 11.55
N TRP A 190 -2.56 -10.39 10.23
CA TRP A 190 -3.75 -9.93 9.53
C TRP A 190 -3.81 -10.44 8.09
N LYS A 191 -4.95 -10.28 7.46
CA LYS A 191 -5.22 -10.58 6.05
C LYS A 191 -6.18 -9.55 5.47
N ILE A 192 -6.30 -9.54 4.16
CA ILE A 192 -7.33 -8.85 3.42
C ILE A 192 -8.39 -9.86 3.02
N ARG A 193 -9.68 -9.56 3.23
CA ARG A 193 -10.78 -10.41 2.73
C ARG A 193 -11.93 -9.56 2.19
N LYS A 194 -12.77 -10.19 1.37
CA LYS A 194 -13.92 -9.55 0.73
C LYS A 194 -15.21 -9.92 1.45
N ASP A 195 -16.15 -8.98 1.49
CA ASP A 195 -17.51 -9.17 2.00
C ASP A 195 -17.58 -9.72 3.46
N ASN A 196 -16.55 -9.48 4.27
CA ASN A 196 -16.39 -10.04 5.62
C ASN A 196 -16.46 -11.58 5.65
N ASP A 197 -16.14 -12.25 4.56
CA ASP A 197 -16.23 -13.69 4.37
C ASP A 197 -14.86 -14.28 3.96
N TRP A 198 -14.62 -15.54 4.33
CA TRP A 198 -13.37 -16.25 4.03
C TRP A 198 -13.33 -16.87 2.63
N GLY A 199 -14.41 -16.80 1.87
CA GLY A 199 -14.48 -17.32 0.50
C GLY A 199 -13.49 -16.65 -0.45
N VAL A 200 -13.25 -15.33 -0.26
CA VAL A 200 -12.24 -14.58 -0.99
C VAL A 200 -11.36 -13.84 -0.01
N ASN A 201 -10.12 -14.26 0.10
CA ASN A 201 -9.15 -13.62 0.97
C ASN A 201 -7.74 -13.67 0.37
N PHE A 202 -6.92 -12.71 0.75
CA PHE A 202 -5.55 -12.57 0.36
C PHE A 202 -4.62 -12.55 1.57
N GLY A 203 -3.43 -13.11 1.38
CA GLY A 203 -2.30 -13.02 2.29
C GLY A 203 -1.01 -12.98 1.50
N ASP A 204 0.11 -12.86 2.19
CA ASP A 204 1.43 -12.72 1.58
C ASP A 204 2.29 -13.92 1.98
N THR A 205 2.51 -14.84 1.05
CA THR A 205 3.27 -16.08 1.30
C THR A 205 4.77 -15.86 1.33
N GLY A 206 5.26 -14.86 0.60
CA GLY A 206 6.67 -14.52 0.52
C GLY A 206 7.13 -13.48 1.53
N SER A 207 6.22 -12.81 2.19
CA SER A 207 6.46 -11.56 2.94
C SER A 207 7.13 -10.51 2.03
N ASP A 208 6.59 -10.39 0.83
CA ASP A 208 7.22 -9.70 -0.28
C ASP A 208 6.39 -8.54 -0.84
N GLY A 209 5.20 -8.30 -0.26
CA GLY A 209 4.29 -7.26 -0.70
C GLY A 209 3.36 -7.66 -1.83
N THR A 210 3.50 -8.89 -2.36
CA THR A 210 2.54 -9.47 -3.29
C THR A 210 1.52 -10.33 -2.55
N LEU A 211 0.31 -10.40 -3.08
CA LEU A 211 -0.82 -11.05 -2.44
C LEU A 211 -1.24 -12.31 -3.19
N GLU A 212 -1.34 -13.44 -2.49
CA GLU A 212 -1.89 -14.67 -3.03
C GLU A 212 -3.28 -14.95 -2.44
N ALA A 213 -4.16 -15.50 -3.28
CA ALA A 213 -5.45 -16.01 -2.84
C ALA A 213 -5.24 -17.11 -1.77
N GLY A 214 -5.77 -16.91 -0.58
CA GLY A 214 -5.56 -17.80 0.54
C GLY A 214 -4.14 -17.82 1.11
N GLY A 215 -3.24 -16.91 0.67
CA GLY A 215 -1.83 -16.82 1.10
C GLY A 215 -1.64 -16.74 2.62
N ASN A 216 -0.39 -16.75 3.06
CA ASN A 216 -0.02 -16.71 4.47
C ASN A 216 -0.48 -15.41 5.15
N ASN A 217 -0.64 -15.46 6.47
CA ASN A 217 -0.96 -14.26 7.24
C ASN A 217 0.18 -13.26 7.21
N ILE A 218 -0.15 -11.98 7.05
CA ILE A 218 0.80 -10.88 7.08
C ILE A 218 1.11 -10.52 8.53
N VAL A 219 2.37 -10.38 8.88
CA VAL A 219 2.84 -10.11 10.25
C VAL A 219 3.11 -8.62 10.42
N THR A 220 2.68 -8.06 11.55
CA THR A 220 2.99 -6.66 11.93
C THR A 220 3.44 -6.54 13.38
N SER A 221 4.28 -5.55 13.66
CA SER A 221 4.76 -5.24 15.02
C SER A 221 3.83 -4.30 15.80
N GLY A 222 2.74 -3.86 15.20
CA GLY A 222 1.87 -2.85 15.77
C GLY A 222 2.26 -1.41 15.38
N GLY A 223 1.34 -0.49 15.58
CA GLY A 223 1.48 0.94 15.22
C GLY A 223 0.33 1.44 14.35
N SER A 224 0.37 2.72 13.99
CA SER A 224 -0.64 3.37 13.15
C SER A 224 -0.16 3.45 11.71
N TYR A 225 -1.00 3.00 10.78
CA TYR A 225 -0.64 2.85 9.37
C TYR A 225 -1.79 3.21 8.44
N TYR A 226 -1.41 3.67 7.25
CA TYR A 226 -2.24 3.56 6.06
C TYR A 226 -1.84 2.27 5.32
N VAL A 227 -2.84 1.47 4.96
CA VAL A 227 -2.66 0.26 4.16
C VAL A 227 -3.26 0.53 2.79
N SER A 228 -2.45 0.47 1.76
CA SER A 228 -2.92 0.51 0.38
C SER A 228 -3.03 -0.90 -0.17
N PHE A 229 -4.06 -1.16 -0.96
CA PHE A 229 -4.30 -2.43 -1.63
C PHE A 229 -4.60 -2.17 -3.11
N ASP A 230 -3.81 -2.77 -3.97
CA ASP A 230 -3.99 -2.78 -5.41
C ASP A 230 -4.52 -4.17 -5.82
N GLU A 231 -5.84 -4.24 -6.08
CA GLU A 231 -6.51 -5.49 -6.48
C GLU A 231 -6.05 -5.93 -7.87
N THR A 232 -5.75 -4.97 -8.76
CA THR A 232 -5.36 -5.24 -10.15
C THR A 232 -4.02 -5.95 -10.23
N ASN A 233 -3.04 -5.46 -9.46
CA ASN A 233 -1.68 -6.01 -9.44
C ASN A 233 -1.48 -7.02 -8.28
N SER A 234 -2.52 -7.26 -7.46
CA SER A 234 -2.44 -8.12 -6.28
C SER A 234 -1.30 -7.75 -5.35
N THR A 235 -1.14 -6.46 -5.05
CA THR A 235 -0.09 -5.95 -4.18
C THR A 235 -0.67 -5.11 -3.04
N TYR A 236 0.13 -4.91 -2.00
CA TYR A 236 -0.22 -4.02 -0.90
C TYR A 236 1.00 -3.27 -0.39
N SER A 237 0.76 -2.17 0.30
CA SER A 237 1.79 -1.51 1.09
C SER A 237 1.25 -1.08 2.45
N VAL A 238 2.16 -1.00 3.42
CA VAL A 238 1.88 -0.54 4.79
C VAL A 238 2.78 0.63 5.08
N THR A 239 2.21 1.83 5.11
CA THR A 239 2.94 3.07 5.35
C THR A 239 2.68 3.57 6.76
N SER A 240 3.74 3.75 7.55
CA SER A 240 3.62 4.32 8.90
C SER A 240 3.02 5.71 8.83
N ALA A 241 1.99 5.95 9.63
CA ALA A 241 1.29 7.23 9.66
C ALA A 241 1.46 7.90 11.03
N SER A 242 1.85 9.17 11.01
CA SER A 242 1.94 10.04 12.20
C SER A 242 0.73 10.95 12.35
N ASP A 243 -0.22 10.91 11.41
CA ASP A 243 -1.31 11.87 11.25
C ASP A 243 -2.64 11.19 10.88
N ILE A 244 -3.01 10.14 11.61
CA ILE A 244 -4.30 9.47 11.43
C ILE A 244 -5.38 10.24 12.21
N TRP A 245 -6.26 10.89 11.48
CA TRP A 245 -7.49 11.46 12.03
C TRP A 245 -8.52 10.36 12.31
N GLY A 246 -9.39 10.64 13.26
CA GLY A 246 -10.50 9.76 13.56
C GLY A 246 -11.59 10.42 14.37
N ILE A 247 -12.69 9.70 14.53
CA ILE A 247 -13.90 10.14 15.19
C ILE A 247 -14.01 9.45 16.54
N VAL A 248 -14.31 10.22 17.58
CA VAL A 248 -14.43 9.77 18.98
C VAL A 248 -15.63 10.43 19.62
N GLY A 249 -16.31 9.75 20.52
CA GLY A 249 -17.43 10.29 21.26
C GLY A 249 -18.50 9.26 21.61
N ASP A 250 -19.46 9.67 22.44
CA ASP A 250 -20.56 8.78 22.88
C ASP A 250 -21.38 8.24 21.71
N GLY A 251 -21.36 8.92 20.57
CA GLY A 251 -22.04 8.49 19.36
C GLY A 251 -21.27 7.44 18.56
N THR A 252 -20.01 7.15 18.92
CA THR A 252 -19.19 6.14 18.26
C THR A 252 -19.18 4.82 19.04
N PHE A 253 -18.77 3.76 18.36
CA PHE A 253 -18.66 2.41 18.95
C PHE A 253 -17.82 2.36 20.24
N ASN A 254 -16.75 3.11 20.31
CA ASN A 254 -15.77 3.06 21.40
C ASN A 254 -15.93 4.19 22.44
N GLY A 255 -16.91 5.06 22.30
CA GLY A 255 -17.11 6.19 23.20
C GLY A 255 -15.91 7.14 23.22
N TRP A 256 -15.80 7.98 24.27
CA TRP A 256 -14.73 8.97 24.43
C TRP A 256 -13.35 8.38 24.72
N GLY A 257 -13.28 7.11 25.12
CA GLY A 257 -12.02 6.41 25.38
C GLY A 257 -11.26 6.04 24.10
N GLY A 258 -11.98 5.77 23.04
CA GLY A 258 -11.40 5.26 21.79
C GLY A 258 -11.05 3.77 21.85
N PRO A 259 -10.31 3.23 20.88
CA PRO A 259 -9.68 3.92 19.76
C PRO A 259 -10.69 4.63 18.86
N ASN A 260 -10.23 5.63 18.11
CA ASN A 260 -11.07 6.37 17.17
C ASN A 260 -11.56 5.45 16.05
N VAL A 261 -12.73 5.76 15.48
CA VAL A 261 -13.08 5.30 14.13
C VAL A 261 -12.15 6.03 13.16
N LYS A 262 -11.25 5.30 12.49
CA LYS A 262 -10.18 5.88 11.68
C LYS A 262 -10.73 6.45 10.38
N MET A 263 -10.12 7.55 9.96
CA MET A 263 -10.37 8.21 8.68
C MET A 263 -9.20 8.00 7.75
N VAL A 264 -9.47 7.87 6.47
CA VAL A 264 -8.45 7.81 5.41
C VAL A 264 -8.31 9.17 4.75
N PRO A 265 -7.13 9.53 4.20
CA PRO A 265 -7.03 10.69 3.33
C PRO A 265 -7.97 10.54 2.14
N ASP A 266 -8.64 11.62 1.76
CA ASP A 266 -9.38 11.68 0.50
C ASP A 266 -8.36 11.67 -0.65
N PRO A 267 -8.42 10.68 -1.56
CA PRO A 267 -7.43 10.57 -2.63
C PRO A 267 -7.48 11.74 -3.63
N CYS A 268 -8.58 12.50 -3.61
CA CYS A 268 -8.85 13.58 -4.57
C CYS A 268 -8.63 14.98 -3.98
N ASN A 269 -8.57 15.11 -2.67
CA ASN A 269 -8.55 16.41 -2.00
C ASN A 269 -7.51 16.43 -0.86
N ASP A 270 -6.41 17.10 -1.07
CA ASP A 270 -5.36 17.26 -0.05
C ASP A 270 -5.90 17.90 1.23
N GLY A 271 -5.53 17.30 2.38
CA GLY A 271 -5.95 17.77 3.69
C GLY A 271 -7.40 17.45 4.06
N VAL A 272 -8.10 16.73 3.19
CA VAL A 272 -9.42 16.18 3.47
C VAL A 272 -9.28 14.71 3.89
N PHE A 273 -10.07 14.33 4.92
CA PHE A 273 -10.13 12.96 5.44
C PHE A 273 -11.56 12.47 5.42
N ILE A 274 -11.74 11.18 5.14
CA ILE A 274 -13.05 10.55 4.98
C ILE A 274 -13.18 9.28 5.82
N ALA A 275 -14.38 9.04 6.34
CA ALA A 275 -14.78 7.76 6.92
C ALA A 275 -16.20 7.45 6.46
N TYR A 276 -16.35 6.38 5.68
CA TYR A 276 -17.62 6.03 5.07
C TYR A 276 -18.24 4.80 5.73
N GLY A 277 -19.57 4.76 5.75
CA GLY A 277 -20.30 3.68 6.35
C GLY A 277 -20.17 3.61 7.88
N VAL A 278 -19.94 4.72 8.55
CA VAL A 278 -19.77 4.77 10.02
C VAL A 278 -21.13 4.66 10.71
N SER A 279 -21.28 3.67 11.59
CA SER A 279 -22.48 3.53 12.43
C SER A 279 -22.38 4.49 13.61
N LEU A 280 -23.26 5.48 13.65
CA LEU A 280 -23.35 6.44 14.74
C LEU A 280 -24.69 6.35 15.48
N THR A 281 -24.66 6.65 16.77
CA THR A 281 -25.86 6.86 17.60
C THR A 281 -26.08 8.36 17.83
N GLN A 282 -27.34 8.75 18.06
CA GLN A 282 -27.72 10.12 18.40
C GLN A 282 -27.11 10.52 19.76
N ALA A 283 -25.92 11.12 19.67
CA ALA A 283 -25.15 11.58 20.84
C ALA A 283 -24.13 12.63 20.38
N GLN A 284 -22.91 12.60 20.87
CA GLN A 284 -21.88 13.59 20.55
C GLN A 284 -20.58 12.94 20.05
N MET A 285 -19.85 13.69 19.26
CA MET A 285 -18.55 13.30 18.75
C MET A 285 -17.57 14.47 18.68
N LYS A 286 -16.30 14.16 18.42
CA LYS A 286 -15.23 15.09 18.02
C LYS A 286 -14.32 14.41 17.02
N PHE A 287 -13.55 15.20 16.30
CA PHE A 287 -12.40 14.70 15.55
C PHE A 287 -11.16 14.75 16.44
N ARG A 288 -10.34 13.71 16.37
CA ARG A 288 -9.14 13.59 17.17
C ARG A 288 -8.01 12.96 16.35
N LEU A 289 -6.79 13.53 16.48
CA LEU A 289 -5.61 13.04 15.80
C LEU A 289 -4.91 11.96 16.65
N ASN A 290 -4.49 10.87 16.01
CA ASN A 290 -3.62 9.82 16.60
C ASN A 290 -4.15 9.21 17.93
N ASP A 291 -5.46 9.13 18.12
CA ASP A 291 -6.08 8.68 19.38
C ASP A 291 -5.67 9.52 20.62
N ASP A 292 -5.11 10.71 20.43
CA ASP A 292 -4.61 11.58 21.51
C ASP A 292 -5.39 12.89 21.62
N TRP A 293 -5.68 13.33 22.85
CA TRP A 293 -6.43 14.55 23.10
C TRP A 293 -5.63 15.84 22.91
N GLY A 294 -4.33 15.75 22.68
CA GLY A 294 -3.48 16.92 22.40
C GLY A 294 -3.90 17.71 21.17
N VAL A 295 -4.43 16.99 20.14
CA VAL A 295 -4.99 17.62 18.94
C VAL A 295 -6.39 17.07 18.70
N ASN A 296 -7.39 17.92 18.88
CA ASN A 296 -8.78 17.60 18.64
C ASN A 296 -9.54 18.81 18.10
N LEU A 297 -10.59 18.54 17.33
CA LEU A 297 -11.45 19.54 16.71
C LEU A 297 -12.91 19.33 17.10
N GLY A 298 -13.62 20.41 17.32
CA GLY A 298 -15.04 20.43 17.59
C GLY A 298 -15.67 21.69 17.01
N ASP A 299 -16.98 21.87 17.16
CA ASP A 299 -17.75 22.96 16.56
C ASP A 299 -18.42 23.79 17.67
N ASN A 300 -17.94 25.01 17.89
CA ASN A 300 -18.45 25.88 18.93
C ASN A 300 -19.82 26.49 18.63
N GLY A 301 -20.17 26.62 17.38
CA GLY A 301 -21.40 27.32 16.95
C GLY A 301 -22.47 26.39 16.41
N ALA A 302 -22.18 25.11 16.25
CA ALA A 302 -22.96 24.17 15.44
C ALA A 302 -23.23 24.74 14.03
N ASP A 303 -22.23 25.42 13.48
CA ASP A 303 -22.28 26.11 12.19
C ASP A 303 -21.51 25.44 11.07
N GLY A 304 -20.89 24.27 11.37
CA GLY A 304 -20.10 23.49 10.44
C GLY A 304 -18.61 23.87 10.37
N SER A 305 -18.20 24.87 11.15
CA SER A 305 -16.81 25.30 11.31
C SER A 305 -16.17 24.56 12.48
N LEU A 306 -14.88 24.21 12.34
CA LEU A 306 -14.14 23.48 13.37
C LEU A 306 -13.13 24.37 14.09
N GLU A 307 -13.11 24.28 15.40
CA GLU A 307 -12.09 24.91 16.24
C GLU A 307 -11.27 23.86 17.00
N ALA A 308 -9.99 24.21 17.22
CA ALA A 308 -9.12 23.42 18.08
C ALA A 308 -9.68 23.38 19.51
N GLY A 309 -9.92 22.18 20.02
CA GLY A 309 -10.55 21.98 21.32
C GLY A 309 -12.02 22.43 21.40
N GLY A 310 -12.69 22.76 20.28
CA GLY A 310 -14.06 23.26 20.19
C GLY A 310 -15.09 22.35 20.86
N ALA A 311 -16.34 22.79 20.91
CA ALA A 311 -17.45 22.07 21.53
C ALA A 311 -17.71 20.71 20.82
N ASN A 312 -18.38 19.81 21.52
CA ASN A 312 -18.75 18.52 20.93
C ASN A 312 -19.78 18.71 19.80
N ILE A 313 -19.57 17.98 18.71
CA ILE A 313 -20.46 17.97 17.57
C ILE A 313 -21.65 17.04 17.85
N VAL A 314 -22.85 17.51 17.61
CA VAL A 314 -24.07 16.72 17.83
C VAL A 314 -24.37 15.85 16.62
N ILE A 315 -24.56 14.56 16.85
CA ILE A 315 -25.04 13.62 15.85
C ILE A 315 -26.58 13.67 15.85
N PRO A 316 -27.22 14.03 14.72
CA PRO A 316 -28.63 14.35 14.72
C PRO A 316 -29.57 13.15 14.93
N ALA A 317 -29.14 11.95 14.49
CA ALA A 317 -29.93 10.72 14.56
C ALA A 317 -29.05 9.46 14.58
N ASN A 318 -29.60 8.34 15.00
CA ASN A 318 -28.97 7.04 14.80
C ASN A 318 -28.94 6.70 13.31
N GLY A 319 -27.84 6.17 12.82
CA GLY A 319 -27.75 5.76 11.41
C GLY A 319 -26.34 5.46 10.96
N THR A 320 -26.24 5.21 9.68
CA THR A 320 -24.97 5.06 8.96
C THR A 320 -24.63 6.39 8.31
N TYR A 321 -23.40 6.82 8.45
CA TYR A 321 -22.93 8.13 7.96
C TYR A 321 -21.69 8.00 7.09
N ASN A 322 -21.63 8.84 6.06
CA ASN A 322 -20.39 9.22 5.41
C ASN A 322 -19.94 10.55 6.03
N ILE A 323 -18.69 10.56 6.48
CA ILE A 323 -18.13 11.66 7.27
C ILE A 323 -16.92 12.21 6.55
N THR A 324 -16.86 13.52 6.40
CA THR A 324 -15.73 14.23 5.82
C THR A 324 -15.18 15.23 6.85
N LEU A 325 -13.87 15.30 6.97
CA LEU A 325 -13.13 16.31 7.72
C LEU A 325 -12.21 17.06 6.75
N ASP A 326 -12.42 18.33 6.59
CA ASP A 326 -11.55 19.22 5.80
C ASP A 326 -10.70 20.05 6.75
N THR A 327 -9.42 19.69 6.86
CA THR A 327 -8.46 20.38 7.74
C THR A 327 -7.90 21.65 7.12
N VAL A 328 -8.08 21.87 5.82
CA VAL A 328 -7.64 23.07 5.11
C VAL A 328 -8.63 24.22 5.37
N ASN A 329 -9.92 23.93 5.23
CA ASN A 329 -10.99 24.89 5.42
C ASN A 329 -11.56 24.88 6.85
N ASN A 330 -11.13 23.94 7.70
CA ASN A 330 -11.63 23.69 9.04
C ASN A 330 -13.16 23.47 9.04
N THR A 331 -13.62 22.57 8.20
CA THR A 331 -15.04 22.22 8.09
C THR A 331 -15.24 20.71 8.13
N TYR A 332 -16.48 20.27 8.28
CA TYR A 332 -16.84 18.86 8.26
C TYR A 332 -18.21 18.64 7.66
N SER A 333 -18.50 17.41 7.27
CA SER A 333 -19.84 16.99 6.91
C SER A 333 -20.21 15.65 7.55
N LEU A 334 -21.50 15.50 7.89
CA LEU A 334 -22.13 14.27 8.34
C LEU A 334 -23.31 13.98 7.40
N VAL A 335 -23.13 13.04 6.48
CA VAL A 335 -24.16 12.67 5.52
C VAL A 335 -24.73 11.30 5.89
N GLN A 336 -25.98 11.29 6.37
CA GLN A 336 -26.69 10.04 6.69
C GLN A 336 -27.05 9.31 5.38
N GLN A 337 -26.82 7.99 5.35
CA GLN A 337 -27.09 7.12 4.21
C GLN A 337 -28.49 6.52 4.24
#